data_5d1c0228ebf5f0a409513f7cfaf03e60
#
_entry.id   5d1c0228ebf5f0a409513f7cfaf03e60
#
_cell.length_a   1.000
_cell.length_b   1.000
_cell.length_c   1.000
_cell.angle_alpha   90.00
_cell.angle_beta   90.00
_cell.angle_gamma   90.00
#
_symmetry.space_group_name_H-M   'P 1'
#
loop_
_entity.id
_entity.type
_entity.pdbx_description
1 polymer ?
#
loop_
_entity_poly.entity_id
_entity_poly.type
_entity_poly.pdbx_seq_one_letter_code
_entity_poly.pdbx_strand_id
1 'polypeptide(L)'
;MIEQLAQPMAGDGCRAELFGEQHRDGLRAACAEDRNIWAIYANNFGPDGFDDSIALYRSSPRNRTFVLFEGHELAGMSSYLTIDEGRHCLEIGGTYYRPHLRGSGFNRRIKNMMIERAFDSGIRRIEFRVDVRNARSQAAMKKLGAVREGVLRADRITWNGHVRDTALFSILKDEWPV
;
A
#
# COMPACT_ATOMS: atom_id res chain seq x y z
N MET A 1 10.24 7.50 -15.26
CA MET A 1 9.75 7.35 -13.87
C MET A 1 8.54 6.41 -13.78
N ILE A 2 7.37 6.76 -14.29
CA ILE A 2 6.14 5.95 -14.17
C ILE A 2 6.27 4.53 -14.74
N GLU A 3 6.93 4.35 -15.87
CA GLU A 3 7.15 3.03 -16.47
C GLU A 3 8.02 2.13 -15.58
N GLN A 4 9.05 2.67 -14.95
CA GLN A 4 9.91 1.94 -14.04
C GLN A 4 9.16 1.56 -12.75
N LEU A 5 8.29 2.46 -12.24
CA LEU A 5 7.42 2.17 -11.10
C LEU A 5 6.39 1.06 -11.38
N ALA A 6 6.07 0.77 -12.64
CA ALA A 6 5.12 -0.27 -13.02
C ALA A 6 5.77 -1.67 -13.20
N GLN A 7 7.10 -1.76 -13.17
CA GLN A 7 7.80 -3.02 -13.38
C GLN A 7 7.64 -3.97 -12.19
N PRO A 8 7.60 -5.28 -12.42
CA PRO A 8 7.61 -6.27 -11.35
C PRO A 8 8.83 -6.11 -10.44
N MET A 9 8.67 -6.51 -9.20
CA MET A 9 9.72 -6.48 -8.18
C MET A 9 9.85 -7.85 -7.53
N ALA A 10 11.07 -8.26 -7.20
CA ALA A 10 11.33 -9.50 -6.47
C ALA A 10 12.56 -9.35 -5.58
N GLY A 11 12.51 -9.98 -4.40
CA GLY A 11 13.61 -10.02 -3.43
C GLY A 11 13.17 -10.73 -2.15
N ASP A 12 14.13 -11.34 -1.45
CA ASP A 12 13.94 -11.96 -0.13
C ASP A 12 12.76 -12.95 -0.04
N GLY A 13 12.54 -13.75 -1.09
CA GLY A 13 11.44 -14.71 -1.15
C GLY A 13 10.06 -14.10 -1.43
N CYS A 14 9.99 -12.78 -1.60
CA CYS A 14 8.79 -12.05 -1.95
C CYS A 14 8.84 -11.56 -3.39
N ARG A 15 7.69 -11.37 -4.01
CA ARG A 15 7.58 -10.64 -5.27
C ARG A 15 6.31 -9.81 -5.31
N ALA A 16 6.32 -8.78 -6.15
CA ALA A 16 5.17 -7.93 -6.43
C ALA A 16 5.00 -7.80 -7.95
N GLU A 17 3.84 -8.15 -8.45
CA GLU A 17 3.46 -8.09 -9.86
C GLU A 17 2.38 -7.06 -10.07
N LEU A 18 2.46 -6.27 -11.15
CA LEU A 18 1.41 -5.32 -11.46
C LEU A 18 0.08 -6.06 -11.62
N PHE A 19 -0.97 -5.56 -10.98
CA PHE A 19 -2.28 -6.19 -11.02
C PHE A 19 -2.77 -6.34 -12.47
N GLY A 20 -3.14 -7.56 -12.84
CA GLY A 20 -3.81 -7.93 -14.08
C GLY A 20 -5.04 -8.77 -13.77
N GLU A 21 -5.91 -8.97 -14.77
CA GLU A 21 -7.17 -9.74 -14.60
C GLU A 21 -6.92 -11.18 -14.14
N GLN A 22 -5.78 -11.77 -14.49
CA GLN A 22 -5.37 -13.11 -14.04
C GLN A 22 -5.19 -13.19 -12.51
N HIS A 23 -5.00 -12.07 -11.83
CA HIS A 23 -4.84 -12.02 -10.37
C HIS A 23 -6.15 -11.82 -9.62
N ARG A 24 -7.23 -11.42 -10.33
CA ARG A 24 -8.48 -10.93 -9.73
C ARG A 24 -9.08 -11.90 -8.72
N ASP A 25 -9.30 -13.14 -9.11
CA ASP A 25 -9.96 -14.12 -8.27
C ASP A 25 -9.11 -14.53 -7.05
N GLY A 26 -7.80 -14.71 -7.26
CA GLY A 26 -6.87 -14.99 -6.18
C GLY A 26 -6.77 -13.85 -5.17
N LEU A 27 -6.71 -12.60 -5.64
CA LEU A 27 -6.66 -11.43 -4.76
C LEU A 27 -7.99 -11.23 -4.02
N ARG A 28 -9.13 -11.44 -4.68
CA ARG A 28 -10.45 -11.39 -4.05
C ARG A 28 -10.55 -12.42 -2.92
N ALA A 29 -10.10 -13.65 -3.17
CA ALA A 29 -10.09 -14.70 -2.16
C ALA A 29 -9.20 -14.33 -0.96
N ALA A 30 -8.01 -13.79 -1.20
CA ALA A 30 -7.13 -13.32 -0.13
C ALA A 30 -7.76 -12.20 0.70
N CYS A 31 -8.38 -11.21 0.05
CA CYS A 31 -9.03 -10.09 0.72
C CYS A 31 -10.29 -10.50 1.51
N ALA A 32 -10.91 -11.63 1.18
CA ALA A 32 -12.08 -12.16 1.87
C ALA A 32 -11.78 -12.85 3.20
N GLU A 33 -10.51 -13.18 3.48
CA GLU A 33 -10.12 -13.89 4.71
C GLU A 33 -10.28 -13.07 5.99
N ASP A 34 -10.20 -11.75 5.90
CA ASP A 34 -10.40 -10.85 7.04
C ASP A 34 -11.41 -9.77 6.70
N ARG A 35 -12.69 -10.09 6.90
CA ARG A 35 -13.78 -9.17 6.57
C ARG A 35 -13.79 -7.91 7.43
N ASN A 36 -13.34 -8.01 8.68
CA ASN A 36 -13.46 -6.92 9.65
C ASN A 36 -12.38 -5.84 9.46
N ILE A 37 -11.27 -6.17 8.85
CA ILE A 37 -10.16 -5.22 8.68
C ILE A 37 -10.57 -4.03 7.81
N TRP A 38 -11.49 -4.22 6.90
CA TRP A 38 -11.90 -3.19 5.93
C TRP A 38 -12.61 -2.00 6.58
N ALA A 39 -13.16 -2.17 7.78
CA ALA A 39 -13.77 -1.09 8.54
C ALA A 39 -12.82 0.08 8.84
N ILE A 40 -11.51 -0.18 8.84
CA ILE A 40 -10.47 0.84 9.11
C ILE A 40 -9.76 1.31 7.83
N TYR A 41 -10.10 0.75 6.67
CA TYR A 41 -9.56 1.16 5.37
C TYR A 41 -10.43 2.23 4.72
N ALA A 42 -9.81 3.05 3.87
CA ALA A 42 -10.55 4.07 3.12
C ALA A 42 -11.54 3.44 2.11
N ASN A 43 -11.16 2.29 1.54
CA ASN A 43 -11.93 1.53 0.56
C ASN A 43 -12.16 0.11 1.05
N ASN A 44 -13.26 -0.51 0.62
CA ASN A 44 -13.60 -1.89 0.98
C ASN A 44 -13.11 -2.86 -0.12
N PHE A 45 -12.05 -3.62 0.16
CA PHE A 45 -11.63 -4.72 -0.72
C PHE A 45 -12.13 -6.09 -0.23
N GLY A 46 -13.02 -6.13 0.75
CA GLY A 46 -13.72 -7.33 1.17
C GLY A 46 -14.75 -7.79 0.12
N PRO A 47 -15.48 -8.90 0.40
CA PRO A 47 -16.35 -9.54 -0.59
C PRO A 47 -17.35 -8.61 -1.27
N ASP A 48 -17.90 -7.64 -0.52
CA ASP A 48 -19.00 -6.79 -0.97
C ASP A 48 -18.52 -5.51 -1.70
N GLY A 49 -17.21 -5.21 -1.71
CA GLY A 49 -16.67 -3.97 -2.28
C GLY A 49 -15.41 -4.14 -3.12
N PHE A 50 -14.97 -5.38 -3.34
CA PHE A 50 -13.69 -5.68 -4.00
C PHE A 50 -13.62 -5.09 -5.42
N ASP A 51 -14.62 -5.37 -6.25
CA ASP A 51 -14.59 -4.97 -7.66
C ASP A 51 -14.63 -3.46 -7.83
N ASP A 52 -15.47 -2.77 -7.07
CA ASP A 52 -15.58 -1.32 -7.09
C ASP A 52 -14.26 -0.66 -6.61
N SER A 53 -13.68 -1.20 -5.55
CA SER A 53 -12.41 -0.69 -5.01
C SER A 53 -11.23 -0.91 -5.95
N ILE A 54 -11.14 -2.07 -6.61
CA ILE A 54 -10.13 -2.34 -7.63
C ILE A 54 -10.34 -1.44 -8.85
N ALA A 55 -11.58 -1.28 -9.30
CA ALA A 55 -11.90 -0.39 -10.43
C ALA A 55 -11.50 1.06 -10.11
N LEU A 56 -11.81 1.55 -8.90
CA LEU A 56 -11.42 2.88 -8.44
C LEU A 56 -9.89 3.06 -8.42
N TYR A 57 -9.14 2.07 -7.92
CA TYR A 57 -7.68 2.16 -7.90
C TYR A 57 -7.07 2.19 -9.29
N ARG A 58 -7.65 1.43 -10.23
CA ARG A 58 -7.19 1.36 -11.63
C ARG A 58 -7.64 2.54 -12.49
N SER A 59 -8.69 3.24 -12.12
CA SER A 59 -9.19 4.39 -12.90
C SER A 59 -8.21 5.58 -12.91
N SER A 60 -7.34 5.67 -11.92
CA SER A 60 -6.36 6.74 -11.85
C SER A 60 -5.05 6.37 -12.58
N PRO A 61 -4.63 7.15 -13.59
CA PRO A 61 -3.34 6.94 -14.26
C PRO A 61 -2.13 7.17 -13.32
N ARG A 62 -2.37 7.77 -12.16
CA ARG A 62 -1.37 8.05 -11.13
C ARG A 62 -1.22 6.92 -10.11
N ASN A 63 -1.87 5.79 -10.32
CA ASN A 63 -1.80 4.63 -9.42
C ASN A 63 -1.16 3.42 -10.09
N ARG A 64 -0.46 2.62 -9.30
CA ARG A 64 0.07 1.29 -9.68
C ARG A 64 -0.23 0.32 -8.55
N THR A 65 -1.18 -0.57 -8.77
CA THR A 65 -1.55 -1.61 -7.80
C THR A 65 -0.78 -2.88 -8.10
N PHE A 66 -0.14 -3.42 -7.09
CA PHE A 66 0.62 -4.67 -7.15
C PHE A 66 -0.07 -5.77 -6.35
N VAL A 67 -0.04 -6.96 -6.90
CA VAL A 67 -0.33 -8.20 -6.19
C VAL A 67 0.97 -8.72 -5.59
N LEU A 68 0.90 -9.11 -4.35
CA LEU A 68 2.05 -9.53 -3.56
C LEU A 68 2.05 -11.04 -3.42
N PHE A 69 3.25 -11.62 -3.44
CA PHE A 69 3.45 -13.05 -3.28
C PHE A 69 4.51 -13.33 -2.21
N GLU A 70 4.30 -14.36 -1.44
CA GLU A 70 5.28 -15.04 -0.59
C GLU A 70 5.58 -16.40 -1.21
N GLY A 71 6.78 -16.58 -1.77
CA GLY A 71 7.06 -17.75 -2.60
C GLY A 71 6.07 -17.86 -3.78
N HIS A 72 5.28 -18.93 -3.79
CA HIS A 72 4.24 -19.17 -4.81
C HIS A 72 2.85 -18.71 -4.38
N GLU A 73 2.66 -18.38 -3.10
CA GLU A 73 1.35 -18.00 -2.56
C GLU A 73 1.04 -16.54 -2.86
N LEU A 74 -0.18 -16.28 -3.40
CA LEU A 74 -0.71 -14.92 -3.49
C LEU A 74 -1.01 -14.43 -2.07
N ALA A 75 -0.23 -13.45 -1.61
CA ALA A 75 -0.21 -12.96 -0.23
C ALA A 75 -1.15 -11.77 0.02
N GLY A 76 -1.39 -10.93 -0.99
CA GLY A 76 -2.17 -9.71 -0.82
C GLY A 76 -1.89 -8.66 -1.88
N MET A 77 -1.96 -7.39 -1.48
CA MET A 77 -1.73 -6.25 -2.38
C MET A 77 -1.06 -5.07 -1.69
N SER A 78 -0.42 -4.22 -2.48
CA SER A 78 0.01 -2.87 -2.10
C SER A 78 0.07 -1.98 -3.34
N SER A 79 0.02 -0.67 -3.17
CA SER A 79 -0.04 0.24 -4.32
C SER A 79 0.90 1.43 -4.15
N TYR A 80 1.45 1.91 -5.27
CA TYR A 80 1.82 3.31 -5.41
C TYR A 80 0.57 4.09 -5.77
N LEU A 81 0.27 5.12 -5.03
CA LEU A 81 -0.90 5.97 -5.21
C LEU A 81 -0.45 7.42 -5.42
N THR A 82 -1.28 8.18 -6.10
CA THR A 82 -1.07 9.63 -6.28
C THR A 82 0.33 10.00 -6.76
N ILE A 83 0.92 9.20 -7.65
CA ILE A 83 2.25 9.46 -8.21
C ILE A 83 2.26 10.87 -8.81
N ASP A 84 3.19 11.70 -8.35
CA ASP A 84 3.39 13.07 -8.79
C ASP A 84 4.83 13.26 -9.30
N GLU A 85 5.00 13.16 -10.61
CA GLU A 85 6.32 13.27 -11.25
C GLU A 85 6.92 14.65 -11.08
N GLY A 86 6.10 15.71 -11.09
CA GLY A 86 6.58 17.08 -10.92
C GLY A 86 7.12 17.37 -9.52
N ARG A 87 6.51 16.77 -8.50
CA ARG A 87 6.96 16.85 -7.10
C ARG A 87 7.94 15.74 -6.72
N HIS A 88 8.16 14.75 -7.56
CA HIS A 88 8.92 13.53 -7.25
C HIS A 88 8.42 12.84 -5.97
N CYS A 89 7.11 12.71 -5.84
CA CYS A 89 6.44 12.21 -4.64
C CYS A 89 5.40 11.15 -5.00
N LEU A 90 5.21 10.18 -4.12
CA LEU A 90 4.09 9.21 -4.20
C LEU A 90 3.67 8.77 -2.80
N GLU A 91 2.48 8.15 -2.70
CA GLU A 91 2.03 7.43 -1.52
C GLU A 91 2.23 5.92 -1.73
N ILE A 92 2.74 5.21 -0.72
CA ILE A 92 2.61 3.75 -0.65
C ILE A 92 1.43 3.44 0.28
N GLY A 93 0.36 2.94 -0.31
CA GLY A 93 -0.91 2.72 0.39
C GLY A 93 -1.68 1.50 -0.11
N GLY A 94 -2.92 1.34 0.38
CA GLY A 94 -3.78 0.21 0.02
C GLY A 94 -3.16 -1.15 0.34
N THR A 95 -2.31 -1.23 1.36
CA THR A 95 -1.57 -2.45 1.68
C THR A 95 -2.40 -3.39 2.52
N TYR A 96 -2.67 -4.56 1.98
CA TYR A 96 -3.28 -5.68 2.67
C TYR A 96 -2.49 -6.95 2.39
N TYR A 97 -2.43 -7.84 3.36
CA TYR A 97 -1.89 -9.20 3.21
C TYR A 97 -2.60 -10.16 4.16
N ARG A 98 -2.58 -11.43 3.77
CA ARG A 98 -3.27 -12.52 4.48
C ARG A 98 -2.94 -12.52 5.97
N PRO A 99 -3.91 -12.88 6.84
CA PRO A 99 -3.73 -12.82 8.29
C PRO A 99 -2.52 -13.59 8.83
N HIS A 100 -2.24 -14.77 8.28
CA HIS A 100 -1.12 -15.61 8.75
C HIS A 100 0.27 -15.02 8.48
N LEU A 101 0.38 -14.07 7.55
CA LEU A 101 1.65 -13.36 7.27
C LEU A 101 1.88 -12.17 8.20
N ARG A 102 0.94 -11.86 9.09
CA ARG A 102 1.08 -10.76 10.05
C ARG A 102 2.11 -11.14 11.12
N GLY A 103 3.08 -10.27 11.33
CA GLY A 103 4.17 -10.54 12.29
C GLY A 103 5.34 -11.36 11.74
N SER A 104 5.25 -11.92 10.52
CA SER A 104 6.30 -12.75 9.90
C SER A 104 7.48 -11.95 9.31
N GLY A 105 7.43 -10.63 9.33
CA GLY A 105 8.40 -9.77 8.60
C GLY A 105 8.02 -9.50 7.14
N PHE A 106 7.00 -10.17 6.59
CA PHE A 106 6.55 -10.00 5.21
C PHE A 106 6.31 -8.54 4.84
N ASN A 107 5.57 -7.79 5.65
CA ASN A 107 5.29 -6.38 5.38
C ASN A 107 6.57 -5.54 5.26
N ARG A 108 7.59 -5.80 6.08
CA ARG A 108 8.85 -5.07 6.04
C ARG A 108 9.59 -5.34 4.73
N ARG A 109 9.71 -6.61 4.32
CA ARG A 109 10.35 -7.01 3.06
C ARG A 109 9.66 -6.35 1.85
N ILE A 110 8.33 -6.40 1.79
CA ILE A 110 7.56 -5.73 0.73
C ILE A 110 7.77 -4.22 0.74
N LYS A 111 7.71 -3.58 1.92
CA LYS A 111 7.90 -2.13 2.02
C LYS A 111 9.31 -1.71 1.59
N ASN A 112 10.34 -2.43 2.02
CA ASN A 112 11.71 -2.14 1.60
C ASN A 112 11.82 -2.20 0.08
N MET A 113 11.37 -3.29 -0.54
CA MET A 113 11.41 -3.49 -1.99
C MET A 113 10.67 -2.37 -2.75
N MET A 114 9.50 -1.95 -2.28
CA MET A 114 8.73 -0.86 -2.90
C MET A 114 9.41 0.50 -2.69
N ILE A 115 9.96 0.77 -1.52
CA ILE A 115 10.66 2.04 -1.21
C ILE A 115 11.91 2.16 -2.09
N GLU A 116 12.74 1.13 -2.15
CA GLU A 116 13.94 1.08 -2.98
C GLU A 116 13.59 1.33 -4.45
N ARG A 117 12.61 0.60 -4.99
CA ARG A 117 12.13 0.81 -6.36
C ARG A 117 11.67 2.25 -6.60
N ALA A 118 10.96 2.86 -5.67
CA ALA A 118 10.49 4.23 -5.80
C ALA A 118 11.66 5.21 -5.85
N PHE A 119 12.63 5.08 -4.96
CA PHE A 119 13.80 5.95 -4.93
C PHE A 119 14.71 5.78 -6.16
N ASP A 120 14.89 4.55 -6.65
CA ASP A 120 15.62 4.24 -7.88
C ASP A 120 14.92 4.80 -9.12
N SER A 121 13.61 4.93 -9.07
CA SER A 121 12.79 5.54 -10.13
C SER A 121 12.79 7.06 -10.11
N GLY A 122 13.54 7.70 -9.19
CA GLY A 122 13.66 9.16 -9.11
C GLY A 122 12.67 9.83 -8.17
N ILE A 123 11.88 9.08 -7.39
CA ILE A 123 11.09 9.63 -6.30
C ILE A 123 12.03 10.13 -5.20
N ARG A 124 11.69 11.25 -4.57
CA ARG A 124 12.46 11.84 -3.46
C ARG A 124 11.73 11.76 -2.13
N ARG A 125 10.40 11.61 -2.18
CA ARG A 125 9.53 11.59 -1.00
C ARG A 125 8.47 10.51 -1.16
N ILE A 126 8.35 9.65 -0.16
CA ILE A 126 7.30 8.63 -0.06
C ILE A 126 6.41 8.99 1.13
N GLU A 127 5.12 9.05 0.89
CA GLU A 127 4.10 9.29 1.91
C GLU A 127 3.40 7.99 2.31
N PHE A 128 2.94 7.95 3.56
CA PHE A 128 2.04 6.92 4.07
C PHE A 128 0.90 7.61 4.81
N ARG A 129 -0.34 7.30 4.43
CA ARG A 129 -1.54 7.90 4.99
C ARG A 129 -2.30 6.85 5.79
N VAL A 130 -2.23 6.96 7.11
CA VAL A 130 -2.73 5.96 8.04
C VAL A 130 -3.92 6.53 8.82
N ASP A 131 -5.02 5.78 8.91
CA ASP A 131 -6.13 6.14 9.81
C ASP A 131 -5.61 6.26 11.25
N VAL A 132 -5.94 7.35 11.95
CA VAL A 132 -5.48 7.58 13.33
C VAL A 132 -5.89 6.47 14.30
N ARG A 133 -6.98 5.75 13.98
CA ARG A 133 -7.46 4.59 14.74
C ARG A 133 -6.61 3.33 14.53
N ASN A 134 -5.80 3.29 13.45
CA ASN A 134 -4.98 2.14 13.12
C ASN A 134 -3.62 2.19 13.82
N ALA A 135 -3.61 1.93 15.14
CA ALA A 135 -2.39 1.95 15.96
C ALA A 135 -1.33 0.96 15.45
N ARG A 136 -1.76 -0.22 14.93
CA ARG A 136 -0.85 -1.23 14.35
C ARG A 136 -0.10 -0.70 13.14
N SER A 137 -0.80 -0.05 12.21
CA SER A 137 -0.17 0.53 11.02
C SER A 137 0.75 1.69 11.39
N GLN A 138 0.36 2.56 12.32
CA GLN A 138 1.23 3.63 12.81
C GLN A 138 2.52 3.09 13.45
N ALA A 139 2.42 2.02 14.25
CA ALA A 139 3.59 1.36 14.83
C ALA A 139 4.49 0.75 13.76
N ALA A 140 3.91 0.18 12.69
CA ALA A 140 4.68 -0.36 11.56
C ALA A 140 5.43 0.77 10.82
N MET A 141 4.83 1.94 10.62
CA MET A 141 5.50 3.08 9.99
C MET A 141 6.68 3.58 10.82
N LYS A 142 6.53 3.67 12.14
CA LYS A 142 7.64 4.02 13.05
C LYS A 142 8.79 3.01 12.98
N LYS A 143 8.48 1.70 12.96
CA LYS A 143 9.50 0.63 12.82
C LYS A 143 10.20 0.66 11.46
N LEU A 144 9.55 1.17 10.44
CA LEU A 144 10.11 1.35 9.09
C LEU A 144 11.05 2.56 9.02
N GLY A 145 11.03 3.44 10.03
CA GLY A 145 11.82 4.68 10.06
C GLY A 145 11.08 5.88 9.49
N ALA A 146 9.77 5.76 9.19
CA ALA A 146 8.99 6.88 8.68
C ALA A 146 8.76 7.94 9.78
N VAL A 147 8.97 9.20 9.42
CA VAL A 147 8.73 10.37 10.27
C VAL A 147 7.24 10.73 10.24
N ARG A 148 6.63 10.89 11.42
CA ARG A 148 5.26 11.40 11.52
C ARG A 148 5.25 12.91 11.39
N GLU A 149 4.64 13.44 10.34
CA GLU A 149 4.60 14.89 10.07
C GLU A 149 3.41 15.59 10.72
N GLY A 150 2.30 14.87 10.91
CA GLY A 150 1.11 15.46 11.51
C GLY A 150 -0.15 14.63 11.36
N VAL A 151 -1.28 15.28 11.59
CA VAL A 151 -2.62 14.73 11.39
C VAL A 151 -3.42 15.66 10.47
N LEU A 152 -3.93 15.10 9.39
CA LEU A 152 -4.91 15.75 8.53
C LEU A 152 -6.31 15.46 9.12
N ARG A 153 -6.95 16.49 9.68
CA ARG A 153 -8.29 16.34 10.29
C ARG A 153 -9.34 16.28 9.18
N ALA A 154 -10.33 15.38 9.33
CA ALA A 154 -11.42 15.18 8.38
C ALA A 154 -10.93 15.03 6.92
N ASP A 155 -9.83 14.29 6.73
CA ASP A 155 -9.11 14.15 5.45
C ASP A 155 -9.97 13.51 4.36
N ARG A 156 -10.81 12.55 4.73
CA ARG A 156 -11.70 11.85 3.79
C ARG A 156 -12.86 11.15 4.46
N ILE A 157 -13.89 10.85 3.67
CA ILE A 157 -14.98 9.96 4.08
C ILE A 157 -14.63 8.56 3.59
N THR A 158 -14.65 7.57 4.49
CA THR A 158 -14.40 6.17 4.14
C THR A 158 -15.64 5.52 3.54
N TRP A 159 -15.49 4.34 2.95
CA TRP A 159 -16.57 3.60 2.29
C TRP A 159 -17.81 3.35 3.19
N ASN A 160 -17.62 3.30 4.51
CA ASN A 160 -18.69 3.11 5.51
C ASN A 160 -19.20 4.41 6.14
N GLY A 161 -18.87 5.56 5.52
CA GLY A 161 -19.37 6.88 5.93
C GLY A 161 -18.60 7.53 7.10
N HIS A 162 -17.53 6.91 7.62
CA HIS A 162 -16.74 7.50 8.68
C HIS A 162 -15.89 8.66 8.15
N VAL A 163 -15.96 9.81 8.80
CA VAL A 163 -15.08 10.95 8.55
C VAL A 163 -13.75 10.67 9.24
N ARG A 164 -12.72 10.41 8.44
CA ARG A 164 -11.43 9.93 8.88
C ARG A 164 -10.44 11.05 9.11
N ASP A 165 -9.78 11.03 10.26
CA ASP A 165 -8.51 11.73 10.48
C ASP A 165 -7.35 10.84 10.02
N THR A 166 -6.38 11.44 9.32
CA THR A 166 -5.26 10.72 8.73
C THR A 166 -3.94 11.17 9.38
N ALA A 167 -3.23 10.25 10.00
CA ALA A 167 -1.84 10.45 10.38
C ALA A 167 -0.97 10.36 9.13
N LEU A 168 -0.24 11.43 8.84
CA LEU A 168 0.69 11.52 7.71
C LEU A 168 2.10 11.16 8.18
N PHE A 169 2.70 10.19 7.50
CA PHE A 169 4.09 9.80 7.66
C PHE A 169 4.83 9.96 6.33
N SER A 170 6.13 10.17 6.39
CA SER A 170 6.98 10.20 5.19
C SER A 170 8.34 9.56 5.42
N ILE A 171 8.98 9.17 4.32
CA ILE A 171 10.40 8.84 4.23
C ILE A 171 10.97 9.66 3.07
N LEU A 172 12.08 10.34 3.30
CA LEU A 172 12.84 11.03 2.26
C LEU A 172 13.96 10.13 1.75
N LYS A 173 14.35 10.31 0.48
CA LYS A 173 15.40 9.50 -0.13
C LYS A 173 16.71 9.54 0.67
N ASP A 174 17.08 10.73 1.15
CA ASP A 174 18.33 10.94 1.88
C ASP A 174 18.30 10.37 3.31
N GLU A 175 17.11 9.99 3.81
CA GLU A 175 16.92 9.34 5.12
C GLU A 175 16.91 7.81 5.02
N TRP A 176 16.77 7.27 3.80
CA TRP A 176 16.71 5.82 3.60
C TRP A 176 18.11 5.22 3.59
N PRO A 177 18.40 4.24 4.46
CA PRO A 177 19.72 3.60 4.49
C PRO A 177 19.97 2.84 3.17
N VAL A 178 21.12 3.12 2.56
CA VAL A 178 21.60 2.43 1.37
C VAL A 178 22.22 1.08 1.78
#